data_687ec6e20b58ef7812d1da62fc578773
#
_entry.id   687ec6e20b58ef7812d1da62fc578773
#
_cell.length_a   1.000
_cell.length_b   1.000
_cell.length_c   1.000
_cell.angle_alpha   90.00
_cell.angle_beta   90.00
_cell.angle_gamma   90.00
#
_symmetry.space_group_name_H-M   'P 1'
#
loop_
_entity.id
_entity.type
_entity.pdbx_description
1 polymer ?
#
loop_
_entity_poly.entity_id
_entity_poly.type
_entity_poly.pdbx_seq_one_letter_code
_entity_poly.pdbx_strand_id
1 'polypeptide(L)'
;MSWMKHVGRVVFVGLLIAGGVNRGVAQNAGGNVASGPNDAQIQAEITKALDNKRFKDVKSSVQNGVVTLSGTVELYSAKVDADDRAHHRTNVKGVENQIEVAGPTVDDTILRDKLAEKLAYDRVGYGTTAFNAFTIGVENGAVTLGGTAYGPMDKDSAISLVENYVGVKDVIDNIEVAPTSPMDDRIRLAEARAIYGAIQLNKYAIDPAKPIRITVVNGNVTLSGVVDSQADKDVANIRANTVSGVFKVVNNLEVAGGAPEKSDK
;
A
#
# COMPACT_ATOMS: atom_id res chain seq x y z
N MET A 1 -4.24 -11.25 -24.14
CA MET A 1 -5.59 -11.38 -23.57
C MET A 1 -5.47 -12.24 -22.31
N SER A 2 -5.32 -11.61 -21.18
CA SER A 2 -5.48 -12.28 -19.88
C SER A 2 -5.93 -11.20 -18.90
N TRP A 3 -7.20 -11.23 -18.55
CA TRP A 3 -7.85 -10.33 -17.61
C TRP A 3 -7.63 -10.88 -16.20
N MET A 4 -6.65 -10.35 -15.48
CA MET A 4 -6.49 -10.66 -14.06
C MET A 4 -7.39 -9.70 -13.25
N LYS A 5 -8.48 -10.28 -12.74
CA LYS A 5 -9.38 -9.61 -11.80
C LYS A 5 -8.65 -9.45 -10.47
N HIS A 6 -8.36 -8.21 -10.09
CA HIS A 6 -8.00 -7.90 -8.71
C HIS A 6 -9.28 -7.96 -7.86
N VAL A 7 -9.44 -9.06 -7.16
CA VAL A 7 -10.47 -9.21 -6.13
C VAL A 7 -9.92 -8.55 -4.87
N GLY A 8 -10.58 -7.49 -4.43
CA GLY A 8 -10.25 -6.83 -3.17
C GLY A 8 -10.24 -7.83 -2.00
N ARG A 9 -9.12 -7.92 -1.31
CA ARG A 9 -8.97 -8.72 -0.09
C ARG A 9 -9.80 -8.08 1.03
N VAL A 10 -10.94 -8.68 1.36
CA VAL A 10 -11.70 -8.32 2.56
C VAL A 10 -11.13 -9.14 3.72
N VAL A 11 -10.42 -8.47 4.62
CA VAL A 11 -10.00 -9.05 5.89
C VAL A 11 -11.20 -8.99 6.85
N PHE A 12 -11.79 -10.14 7.19
CA PHE A 12 -12.80 -10.22 8.23
C PHE A 12 -12.14 -10.07 9.61
N VAL A 13 -12.36 -8.93 10.24
CA VAL A 13 -12.09 -8.74 11.67
C VAL A 13 -13.23 -9.40 12.44
N GLY A 14 -12.95 -10.54 13.06
CA GLY A 14 -13.91 -11.22 13.91
C GLY A 14 -14.14 -10.46 15.22
N LEU A 15 -15.37 -10.00 15.42
CA LEU A 15 -15.85 -9.36 16.65
C LEU A 15 -16.03 -10.43 17.74
N LEU A 16 -15.19 -10.42 18.78
CA LEU A 16 -15.35 -11.24 19.98
C LEU A 16 -16.45 -10.67 20.86
N ILE A 17 -17.60 -11.35 20.92
CA ILE A 17 -18.63 -11.12 21.94
C ILE A 17 -18.33 -12.05 23.10
N ALA A 18 -17.97 -11.49 24.25
CA ALA A 18 -17.85 -12.20 25.51
C ALA A 18 -19.24 -12.39 26.14
N GLY A 19 -19.61 -13.63 26.42
CA GLY A 19 -20.85 -13.93 27.14
C GLY A 19 -20.87 -15.32 27.74
N GLY A 20 -20.72 -15.39 29.09
CA GLY A 20 -21.48 -16.35 29.91
C GLY A 20 -20.93 -17.76 30.10
N VAL A 21 -20.42 -17.96 31.30
CA VAL A 21 -20.05 -19.22 31.95
C VAL A 21 -21.18 -20.26 31.88
N ASN A 22 -20.90 -21.49 31.43
CA ASN A 22 -21.55 -22.67 31.94
C ASN A 22 -20.59 -23.88 31.99
N ARG A 23 -20.35 -24.41 33.18
CA ARG A 23 -19.59 -25.63 33.44
C ARG A 23 -20.42 -26.85 33.00
N GLY A 24 -20.01 -27.45 31.90
CA GLY A 24 -20.42 -28.78 31.49
C GLY A 24 -19.19 -29.59 31.18
N VAL A 25 -18.91 -30.59 32.03
CA VAL A 25 -17.92 -31.63 31.72
C VAL A 25 -18.42 -32.36 30.48
N ALA A 26 -17.80 -32.20 29.37
CA ALA A 26 -18.01 -33.03 28.18
C ALA A 26 -16.70 -33.72 27.83
N GLN A 27 -16.76 -35.00 27.90
CA GLN A 27 -15.75 -35.97 27.52
C GLN A 27 -15.27 -35.79 26.10
N ASN A 28 -13.99 -36.02 25.96
CA ASN A 28 -13.21 -36.35 24.77
C ASN A 28 -14.06 -36.96 23.63
N ALA A 29 -14.46 -36.17 22.67
CA ALA A 29 -14.79 -36.62 21.34
C ALA A 29 -13.69 -36.12 20.42
N GLY A 30 -12.61 -36.88 20.31
CA GLY A 30 -11.67 -36.80 19.21
C GLY A 30 -12.41 -37.08 17.90
N GLY A 31 -13.11 -36.10 17.39
CA GLY A 31 -13.67 -36.15 16.05
C GLY A 31 -12.50 -36.17 15.11
N ASN A 32 -12.22 -37.31 14.53
CA ASN A 32 -11.38 -37.48 13.38
C ASN A 32 -12.07 -36.69 12.26
N VAL A 33 -11.71 -35.40 12.10
CA VAL A 33 -12.16 -34.61 10.95
C VAL A 33 -11.48 -35.25 9.76
N ALA A 34 -12.27 -35.89 8.88
CA ALA A 34 -11.76 -36.60 7.73
C ALA A 34 -10.93 -35.62 6.89
N SER A 35 -9.63 -35.90 6.75
CA SER A 35 -8.73 -35.15 5.88
C SER A 35 -9.21 -35.30 4.45
N GLY A 36 -9.19 -34.21 3.67
CA GLY A 36 -9.48 -34.26 2.24
C GLY A 36 -8.47 -35.14 1.49
N PRO A 37 -8.82 -35.66 0.32
CA PRO A 37 -8.00 -36.63 -0.42
C PRO A 37 -6.60 -36.10 -0.79
N ASN A 38 -6.39 -34.79 -0.79
CA ASN A 38 -5.11 -34.16 -1.15
C ASN A 38 -4.43 -33.43 0.03
N ASP A 39 -5.00 -33.43 1.22
CA ASP A 39 -4.51 -32.60 2.35
C ASP A 39 -3.08 -32.95 2.75
N ALA A 40 -2.72 -34.24 2.76
CA ALA A 40 -1.36 -34.67 3.07
C ALA A 40 -0.34 -34.21 2.05
N GLN A 41 -0.72 -34.21 0.77
CA GLN A 41 0.15 -33.72 -0.32
C GLN A 41 0.31 -32.19 -0.20
N ILE A 42 -0.78 -31.46 -0.04
CA ILE A 42 -0.77 -30.00 0.16
C ILE A 42 0.10 -29.66 1.36
N GLN A 43 -0.06 -30.35 2.51
CA GLN A 43 0.72 -30.12 3.72
C GLN A 43 2.22 -30.27 3.46
N ALA A 44 2.62 -31.32 2.73
CA ALA A 44 4.04 -31.54 2.38
C ALA A 44 4.58 -30.42 1.48
N GLU A 45 3.81 -29.99 0.48
CA GLU A 45 4.19 -28.89 -0.42
C GLU A 45 4.30 -27.54 0.33
N ILE A 46 3.38 -27.24 1.26
CA ILE A 46 3.42 -26.04 2.10
C ILE A 46 4.64 -26.07 3.03
N THR A 47 4.87 -27.20 3.70
CA THR A 47 6.05 -27.36 4.59
C THR A 47 7.32 -27.07 3.84
N LYS A 48 7.48 -27.61 2.63
CA LYS A 48 8.63 -27.35 1.76
C LYS A 48 8.71 -25.89 1.29
N ALA A 49 7.57 -25.27 0.97
CA ALA A 49 7.52 -23.89 0.52
C ALA A 49 7.90 -22.89 1.62
N LEU A 50 7.62 -23.23 2.88
CA LEU A 50 7.92 -22.43 4.05
C LEU A 50 9.24 -22.84 4.74
N ASP A 51 10.00 -23.79 4.16
CA ASP A 51 11.33 -24.18 4.66
C ASP A 51 12.36 -23.07 4.40
N ASN A 52 12.26 -22.00 5.18
CA ASN A 52 13.13 -20.85 5.11
C ASN A 52 13.25 -20.19 6.50
N LYS A 53 14.41 -19.62 6.80
CA LYS A 53 14.70 -18.93 8.06
C LYS A 53 13.65 -17.83 8.40
N ARG A 54 13.08 -17.18 7.41
CA ARG A 54 12.03 -16.15 7.59
C ARG A 54 10.73 -16.70 8.19
N PHE A 55 10.48 -18.01 8.01
CA PHE A 55 9.24 -18.67 8.42
C PHE A 55 9.46 -19.69 9.55
N LYS A 56 10.60 -19.64 10.25
CA LYS A 56 10.98 -20.61 11.29
C LYS A 56 9.92 -20.77 12.39
N ASP A 57 9.17 -19.71 12.69
CA ASP A 57 8.15 -19.68 13.73
C ASP A 57 6.72 -19.76 13.13
N VAL A 58 6.60 -20.01 11.82
CA VAL A 58 5.33 -20.21 11.12
C VAL A 58 4.96 -21.69 11.10
N LYS A 59 3.72 -21.97 11.41
CA LYS A 59 3.12 -23.32 11.35
C LYS A 59 2.03 -23.33 10.30
N SER A 60 1.83 -24.49 9.67
CA SER A 60 0.74 -24.70 8.73
C SER A 60 -0.08 -25.93 9.09
N SER A 61 -1.36 -25.90 8.82
CA SER A 61 -2.24 -27.05 8.85
C SER A 61 -3.18 -27.01 7.63
N VAL A 62 -3.56 -28.20 7.14
CA VAL A 62 -4.42 -28.30 5.94
C VAL A 62 -5.65 -29.13 6.30
N GLN A 63 -6.83 -28.62 5.92
CA GLN A 63 -8.10 -29.30 6.12
C GLN A 63 -9.03 -29.07 4.93
N ASN A 64 -9.42 -30.13 4.25
CA ASN A 64 -10.29 -30.09 3.08
C ASN A 64 -9.80 -29.16 1.95
N GLY A 65 -8.47 -28.99 1.82
CA GLY A 65 -7.82 -28.11 0.85
C GLY A 65 -7.70 -26.64 1.31
N VAL A 66 -8.15 -26.31 2.54
CA VAL A 66 -7.92 -25.00 3.15
C VAL A 66 -6.66 -25.05 3.99
N VAL A 67 -5.74 -24.13 3.76
CA VAL A 67 -4.49 -23.99 4.49
C VAL A 67 -4.65 -22.93 5.56
N THR A 68 -4.41 -23.28 6.82
CA THR A 68 -4.31 -22.30 7.91
C THR A 68 -2.83 -22.09 8.24
N LEU A 69 -2.37 -20.84 8.14
CA LEU A 69 -1.05 -20.40 8.56
C LEU A 69 -1.15 -19.70 9.91
N SER A 70 -0.27 -20.04 10.86
CA SER A 70 -0.24 -19.43 12.20
C SER A 70 1.17 -19.26 12.70
N GLY A 71 1.36 -18.54 13.80
CA GLY A 71 2.66 -18.25 14.37
C GLY A 71 3.09 -16.81 14.12
N THR A 72 4.38 -16.55 14.08
CA THR A 72 4.90 -15.17 14.04
C THR A 72 5.98 -14.97 12.97
N VAL A 73 6.06 -13.74 12.45
CA VAL A 73 7.13 -13.27 11.56
C VAL A 73 7.65 -11.91 12.02
N GLU A 74 8.84 -11.53 11.59
CA GLU A 74 9.46 -10.24 11.96
C GLU A 74 8.91 -9.06 11.13
N LEU A 75 8.60 -9.29 9.84
CA LEU A 75 8.16 -8.25 8.91
C LEU A 75 6.81 -8.64 8.28
N TYR A 76 5.99 -7.63 7.99
CA TYR A 76 4.72 -7.85 7.31
C TYR A 76 4.91 -8.51 5.93
N SER A 77 5.96 -8.16 5.19
CA SER A 77 6.28 -8.81 3.91
C SER A 77 6.47 -10.32 4.02
N ALA A 78 6.93 -10.83 5.17
CA ALA A 78 7.05 -12.27 5.37
C ALA A 78 5.67 -12.93 5.57
N LYS A 79 4.70 -12.25 6.20
CA LYS A 79 3.32 -12.71 6.30
C LYS A 79 2.67 -12.81 4.91
N VAL A 80 2.87 -11.79 4.07
CA VAL A 80 2.38 -11.77 2.68
C VAL A 80 3.04 -12.86 1.84
N ASP A 81 4.37 -13.01 1.92
CA ASP A 81 5.12 -14.04 1.18
C ASP A 81 4.70 -15.48 1.59
N ALA A 82 4.41 -15.71 2.88
CA ALA A 82 3.90 -17.01 3.34
C ALA A 82 2.51 -17.31 2.76
N ASP A 83 1.62 -16.32 2.73
CA ASP A 83 0.29 -16.38 2.12
C ASP A 83 0.36 -16.72 0.63
N ASP A 84 1.16 -15.97 -0.11
CA ASP A 84 1.33 -16.15 -1.55
C ASP A 84 1.91 -17.53 -1.90
N ARG A 85 2.89 -17.99 -1.12
CA ARG A 85 3.46 -19.33 -1.27
C ARG A 85 2.43 -20.42 -1.04
N ALA A 86 1.51 -20.23 -0.09
CA ALA A 86 0.44 -21.18 0.17
C ALA A 86 -0.59 -21.17 -0.96
N HIS A 87 -1.04 -20.00 -1.40
CA HIS A 87 -2.03 -19.87 -2.48
C HIS A 87 -1.58 -20.48 -3.81
N HIS A 88 -0.28 -20.44 -4.12
CA HIS A 88 0.26 -20.96 -5.37
C HIS A 88 0.52 -22.48 -5.35
N ARG A 89 0.05 -23.23 -4.33
CA ARG A 89 0.16 -24.72 -4.33
C ARG A 89 -1.04 -25.36 -4.99
N THR A 90 -0.76 -26.49 -5.63
CA THR A 90 -1.79 -27.28 -6.33
C THR A 90 -2.85 -27.77 -5.36
N ASN A 91 -4.11 -27.74 -5.75
CA ASN A 91 -5.28 -28.17 -4.97
C ASN A 91 -5.59 -27.35 -3.69
N VAL A 92 -4.91 -26.24 -3.44
CA VAL A 92 -5.29 -25.30 -2.39
C VAL A 92 -6.55 -24.56 -2.81
N LYS A 93 -7.58 -24.61 -1.95
CA LYS A 93 -8.88 -23.96 -2.17
C LYS A 93 -8.97 -22.59 -1.51
N GLY A 94 -8.19 -22.37 -0.46
CA GLY A 94 -8.12 -21.11 0.28
C GLY A 94 -7.01 -21.13 1.32
N VAL A 95 -6.61 -19.95 1.76
CA VAL A 95 -5.61 -19.76 2.81
C VAL A 95 -6.20 -18.86 3.89
N GLU A 96 -6.14 -19.31 5.13
CA GLU A 96 -6.42 -18.53 6.33
C GLU A 96 -5.10 -18.11 6.97
N ASN A 97 -4.72 -16.86 6.76
CA ASN A 97 -3.45 -16.35 7.25
C ASN A 97 -3.62 -15.68 8.62
N GLN A 98 -3.37 -16.44 9.68
CA GLN A 98 -3.41 -16.01 11.08
C GLN A 98 -2.01 -15.68 11.62
N ILE A 99 -1.01 -15.46 10.74
CA ILE A 99 0.35 -15.07 11.14
C ILE A 99 0.31 -13.68 11.75
N GLU A 100 0.97 -13.51 12.90
CA GLU A 100 1.14 -12.23 13.56
C GLU A 100 2.53 -11.64 13.25
N VAL A 101 2.61 -10.31 13.11
CA VAL A 101 3.89 -9.61 12.95
C VAL A 101 4.41 -9.23 14.34
N ALA A 102 5.43 -9.98 14.81
CA ALA A 102 6.04 -9.83 16.13
C ALA A 102 7.23 -8.84 16.18
N GLY A 103 7.42 -8.04 15.12
CA GLY A 103 8.45 -7.00 15.08
C GLY A 103 8.25 -5.91 16.15
N PRO A 104 9.25 -5.05 16.37
CA PRO A 104 9.18 -3.99 17.36
C PRO A 104 7.99 -3.06 17.11
N THR A 105 7.38 -2.59 18.20
CA THR A 105 6.35 -1.54 18.12
C THR A 105 7.03 -0.20 17.93
N VAL A 106 6.64 0.52 16.90
CA VAL A 106 7.09 1.89 16.59
C VAL A 106 5.90 2.84 16.79
N ASP A 107 6.13 4.02 17.35
CA ASP A 107 5.09 5.05 17.44
C ASP A 107 4.56 5.39 16.03
N ASP A 108 3.24 5.50 15.90
CA ASP A 108 2.57 5.66 14.61
C ASP A 108 3.00 6.95 13.88
N THR A 109 3.24 8.03 14.62
CA THR A 109 3.73 9.29 14.03
C THR A 109 5.14 9.12 13.48
N ILE A 110 6.02 8.48 14.26
CA ILE A 110 7.40 8.20 13.84
C ILE A 110 7.40 7.26 12.63
N LEU A 111 6.59 6.21 12.67
CA LEU A 111 6.47 5.24 11.57
C LEU A 111 5.97 5.92 10.29
N ARG A 112 4.92 6.74 10.39
CA ARG A 112 4.38 7.51 9.26
C ARG A 112 5.44 8.41 8.64
N ASP A 113 6.17 9.17 9.45
CA ASP A 113 7.16 10.14 8.96
C ASP A 113 8.34 9.42 8.29
N LYS A 114 8.78 8.30 8.85
CA LYS A 114 9.83 7.47 8.26
C LYS A 114 9.40 6.81 6.94
N LEU A 115 8.17 6.34 6.86
CA LEU A 115 7.62 5.79 5.63
C LEU A 115 7.46 6.87 4.54
N ALA A 116 7.02 8.07 4.91
CA ALA A 116 6.92 9.20 4.00
C ALA A 116 8.30 9.60 3.44
N GLU A 117 9.32 9.69 4.32
CA GLU A 117 10.70 9.92 3.92
C GLU A 117 11.19 8.83 2.95
N LYS A 118 10.96 7.57 3.30
CA LYS A 118 11.41 6.43 2.49
C LYS A 118 10.74 6.40 1.12
N LEU A 119 9.43 6.61 1.03
CA LEU A 119 8.70 6.72 -0.23
C LEU A 119 9.18 7.88 -1.10
N ALA A 120 9.66 8.96 -0.50
CA ALA A 120 10.20 10.10 -1.21
C ALA A 120 11.60 9.82 -1.78
N TYR A 121 12.49 9.21 -1.00
CA TYR A 121 13.91 9.07 -1.35
C TYR A 121 14.26 7.76 -2.06
N ASP A 122 13.58 6.65 -1.74
CA ASP A 122 13.90 5.33 -2.33
C ASP A 122 13.31 5.14 -3.74
N ARG A 123 12.89 6.22 -4.37
CA ARG A 123 12.40 6.27 -5.76
C ARG A 123 11.37 5.18 -6.04
N VAL A 124 10.18 5.41 -5.59
CA VAL A 124 9.03 4.61 -5.98
C VAL A 124 8.84 4.74 -7.49
N GLY A 125 9.06 3.66 -8.22
CA GLY A 125 9.01 3.65 -9.67
C GLY A 125 10.24 4.27 -10.35
N TYR A 126 10.31 4.13 -11.65
CA TYR A 126 11.44 4.57 -12.46
C TYR A 126 11.42 6.09 -12.75
N GLY A 127 11.61 6.90 -11.73
CA GLY A 127 12.14 8.22 -11.95
C GLY A 127 11.19 9.39 -11.88
N THR A 128 9.95 9.22 -11.39
CA THR A 128 9.03 10.34 -11.37
C THR A 128 8.23 10.44 -10.08
N THR A 129 8.92 10.61 -8.95
CA THR A 129 8.27 10.97 -7.67
C THR A 129 7.28 12.12 -7.82
N ALA A 130 7.53 13.01 -8.77
CA ALA A 130 6.62 14.11 -9.09
C ALA A 130 5.27 13.67 -9.66
N PHE A 131 5.17 12.48 -10.26
CA PHE A 131 3.94 11.98 -10.88
C PHE A 131 3.15 11.00 -9.99
N ASN A 132 3.70 10.69 -8.82
CA ASN A 132 3.03 9.88 -7.80
C ASN A 132 2.55 10.78 -6.66
N ALA A 133 1.29 10.69 -6.28
CA ALA A 133 0.70 11.44 -5.18
C ALA A 133 0.16 10.47 -4.14
N PHE A 134 1.06 9.91 -3.31
CA PHE A 134 0.68 8.99 -2.25
C PHE A 134 0.29 9.70 -0.97
N THR A 135 -0.67 9.10 -0.25
CA THR A 135 -1.03 9.48 1.12
C THR A 135 -0.75 8.30 2.06
N ILE A 136 -0.37 8.59 3.30
CA ILE A 136 -0.02 7.61 4.31
C ILE A 136 -0.76 7.93 5.60
N GLY A 137 -1.55 6.97 6.06
CA GLY A 137 -2.11 6.95 7.42
C GLY A 137 -1.50 5.79 8.20
N VAL A 138 -1.28 5.95 9.49
CA VAL A 138 -0.81 4.88 10.37
C VAL A 138 -1.65 4.86 11.64
N GLU A 139 -2.15 3.69 12.01
CA GLU A 139 -2.88 3.46 13.25
C GLU A 139 -2.51 2.09 13.83
N ASN A 140 -1.93 2.06 15.03
CA ASN A 140 -1.48 0.84 15.71
C ASN A 140 -0.52 -0.02 14.86
N GLY A 141 0.31 0.62 14.02
CA GLY A 141 1.21 -0.04 13.08
C GLY A 141 0.55 -0.54 11.79
N ALA A 142 -0.78 -0.44 11.65
CA ALA A 142 -1.47 -0.66 10.39
C ALA A 142 -1.32 0.58 9.49
N VAL A 143 -0.77 0.37 8.30
CA VAL A 143 -0.48 1.44 7.34
C VAL A 143 -1.53 1.46 6.25
N THR A 144 -2.23 2.59 6.10
CA THR A 144 -3.13 2.83 4.97
C THR A 144 -2.39 3.66 3.92
N LEU A 145 -2.17 3.08 2.76
CA LEU A 145 -1.66 3.77 1.57
C LEU A 145 -2.82 4.17 0.67
N GLY A 146 -2.83 5.41 0.22
CA GLY A 146 -3.83 5.91 -0.73
C GLY A 146 -3.23 6.87 -1.75
N GLY A 147 -4.10 7.55 -2.48
CA GLY A 147 -3.70 8.50 -3.51
C GLY A 147 -3.53 7.87 -4.88
N THR A 148 -2.72 8.48 -5.75
CA THR A 148 -2.61 8.07 -7.16
C THR A 148 -1.16 7.71 -7.51
N ALA A 149 -0.98 6.51 -8.04
CA ALA A 149 0.26 6.06 -8.67
C ALA A 149 0.26 6.40 -10.17
N TYR A 150 1.42 6.77 -10.70
CA TYR A 150 1.61 6.99 -12.13
C TYR A 150 1.39 5.71 -12.95
N GLY A 151 1.82 4.56 -12.42
CA GLY A 151 1.65 3.27 -13.05
C GLY A 151 1.60 2.11 -12.06
N PRO A 152 1.30 0.89 -12.54
CA PRO A 152 1.21 -0.29 -11.67
C PRO A 152 2.53 -0.57 -10.93
N MET A 153 3.67 -0.40 -11.60
CA MET A 153 4.99 -0.62 -10.98
C MET A 153 5.28 0.36 -9.84
N ASP A 154 4.81 1.61 -9.96
CA ASP A 154 4.93 2.61 -8.90
C ASP A 154 4.12 2.21 -7.67
N LYS A 155 2.89 1.74 -7.90
CA LYS A 155 2.01 1.19 -6.85
C LYS A 155 2.66 0.00 -6.15
N ASP A 156 3.06 -1.02 -6.91
CA ASP A 156 3.65 -2.25 -6.37
C ASP A 156 4.94 -1.95 -5.60
N SER A 157 5.76 -1.05 -6.11
CA SER A 157 6.99 -0.59 -5.45
C SER A 157 6.69 0.11 -4.12
N ALA A 158 5.68 0.99 -4.07
CA ALA A 158 5.28 1.68 -2.85
C ALA A 158 4.80 0.71 -1.77
N ILE A 159 3.93 -0.25 -2.15
CA ILE A 159 3.42 -1.29 -1.26
C ILE A 159 4.58 -2.13 -0.72
N SER A 160 5.42 -2.66 -1.62
CA SER A 160 6.56 -3.50 -1.23
C SER A 160 7.53 -2.78 -0.29
N LEU A 161 7.77 -1.49 -0.50
CA LEU A 161 8.62 -0.68 0.35
C LEU A 161 8.05 -0.57 1.78
N VAL A 162 6.74 -0.37 1.90
CA VAL A 162 6.05 -0.29 3.19
C VAL A 162 5.99 -1.66 3.87
N GLU A 163 5.67 -2.73 3.16
CA GLU A 163 5.60 -4.10 3.69
C GLU A 163 6.93 -4.58 4.29
N ASN A 164 8.05 -4.11 3.75
CA ASN A 164 9.39 -4.45 4.21
C ASN A 164 9.91 -3.52 5.33
N TYR A 165 9.10 -2.58 5.80
CA TYR A 165 9.54 -1.65 6.84
C TYR A 165 9.25 -2.19 8.25
N VAL A 166 10.24 -2.05 9.13
CA VAL A 166 10.13 -2.48 10.53
C VAL A 166 9.09 -1.63 11.27
N GLY A 167 8.20 -2.28 12.01
CA GLY A 167 7.10 -1.62 12.72
C GLY A 167 5.76 -1.67 11.98
N VAL A 168 5.76 -1.97 10.68
CA VAL A 168 4.54 -2.21 9.92
C VAL A 168 3.94 -3.57 10.29
N LYS A 169 2.68 -3.56 10.72
CA LYS A 169 1.95 -4.76 11.14
C LYS A 169 0.87 -5.18 10.16
N ASP A 170 0.34 -4.24 9.40
CA ASP A 170 -0.64 -4.47 8.34
C ASP A 170 -0.54 -3.38 7.27
N VAL A 171 -0.98 -3.66 6.04
CA VAL A 171 -1.00 -2.71 4.93
C VAL A 171 -2.35 -2.73 4.24
N ILE A 172 -3.02 -1.59 4.23
CA ILE A 172 -4.29 -1.37 3.54
C ILE A 172 -4.00 -0.58 2.27
N ASP A 173 -4.22 -1.22 1.12
CA ASP A 173 -3.96 -0.64 -0.20
C ASP A 173 -5.22 0.05 -0.76
N ASN A 174 -5.20 1.37 -0.76
CA ASN A 174 -6.19 2.24 -1.40
C ASN A 174 -5.53 3.11 -2.50
N ILE A 175 -4.37 2.68 -3.04
CA ILE A 175 -3.72 3.39 -4.14
C ILE A 175 -4.46 3.14 -5.44
N GLU A 176 -4.87 4.21 -6.10
CA GLU A 176 -5.41 4.16 -7.45
C GLU A 176 -4.27 4.27 -8.47
N VAL A 177 -4.34 3.52 -9.56
CA VAL A 177 -3.39 3.62 -10.66
C VAL A 177 -3.98 4.50 -11.75
N ALA A 178 -3.24 5.54 -12.16
CA ALA A 178 -3.66 6.40 -13.25
C ALA A 178 -3.81 5.58 -14.55
N PRO A 179 -4.88 5.83 -15.32
CA PRO A 179 -5.06 5.15 -16.61
C PRO A 179 -3.89 5.43 -17.55
N THR A 180 -3.46 4.41 -18.28
CA THR A 180 -2.43 4.58 -19.33
C THR A 180 -2.99 5.41 -20.46
N SER A 181 -2.42 6.60 -20.67
CA SER A 181 -2.87 7.56 -21.69
C SER A 181 -1.68 8.34 -22.26
N PRO A 182 -1.34 8.13 -23.55
CA PRO A 182 -0.28 8.91 -24.20
C PRO A 182 -0.54 10.42 -24.21
N MET A 183 -1.81 10.84 -24.16
CA MET A 183 -2.18 12.25 -24.07
C MET A 183 -1.84 12.80 -22.67
N ASP A 184 -2.24 12.09 -21.61
CA ASP A 184 -1.94 12.49 -20.23
C ASP A 184 -0.44 12.49 -19.96
N ASP A 185 0.32 11.57 -20.55
CA ASP A 185 1.78 11.56 -20.45
C ASP A 185 2.43 12.81 -21.06
N ARG A 186 1.93 13.25 -22.21
CA ARG A 186 2.39 14.52 -22.82
C ARG A 186 2.07 15.71 -21.92
N ILE A 187 0.87 15.74 -21.35
CA ILE A 187 0.44 16.80 -20.41
C ILE A 187 1.33 16.76 -19.17
N ARG A 188 1.56 15.60 -18.53
CA ARG A 188 2.46 15.47 -17.36
C ARG A 188 3.84 16.05 -17.61
N LEU A 189 4.45 15.68 -18.75
CA LEU A 189 5.77 16.18 -19.12
C LEU A 189 5.76 17.68 -19.42
N ALA A 190 4.71 18.20 -20.04
CA ALA A 190 4.57 19.63 -20.30
C ALA A 190 4.34 20.41 -18.99
N GLU A 191 3.54 19.91 -18.09
CA GLU A 191 3.31 20.44 -16.74
C GLU A 191 4.61 20.51 -15.93
N ALA A 192 5.38 19.42 -15.89
CA ALA A 192 6.65 19.39 -15.20
C ALA A 192 7.62 20.45 -15.75
N ARG A 193 7.68 20.64 -17.07
CA ARG A 193 8.49 21.70 -17.69
C ARG A 193 7.98 23.10 -17.37
N ALA A 194 6.67 23.31 -17.40
CA ALA A 194 6.05 24.60 -17.11
C ALA A 194 6.24 25.03 -15.66
N ILE A 195 6.05 24.10 -14.73
CA ILE A 195 6.13 24.35 -13.29
C ILE A 195 7.59 24.44 -12.85
N TYR A 196 8.40 23.40 -13.07
CA TYR A 196 9.78 23.36 -12.60
C TYR A 196 10.74 24.24 -13.41
N GLY A 197 10.36 24.64 -14.63
CA GLY A 197 11.07 25.64 -15.41
C GLY A 197 10.89 27.08 -14.92
N ALA A 198 9.93 27.33 -14.03
CA ALA A 198 9.76 28.63 -13.40
C ALA A 198 10.84 28.83 -12.31
N ILE A 199 11.57 29.95 -12.35
CA ILE A 199 12.70 30.25 -11.44
C ILE A 199 12.29 30.10 -9.98
N GLN A 200 11.09 30.52 -9.59
CA GLN A 200 10.57 30.43 -8.23
C GLN A 200 10.27 29.01 -7.77
N LEU A 201 9.94 28.10 -8.72
CA LEU A 201 9.46 26.75 -8.42
C LEU A 201 10.52 25.67 -8.67
N ASN A 202 11.68 26.00 -9.27
CA ASN A 202 12.70 25.01 -9.58
C ASN A 202 13.28 24.32 -8.33
N LYS A 203 13.23 24.98 -7.16
CA LYS A 203 13.63 24.40 -5.86
C LYS A 203 12.84 23.13 -5.50
N TYR A 204 11.58 23.02 -5.93
CA TYR A 204 10.74 21.84 -5.69
C TYR A 204 11.06 20.66 -6.63
N ALA A 205 11.90 20.85 -7.65
CA ALA A 205 12.43 19.77 -8.47
C ALA A 205 13.68 19.12 -7.86
N ILE A 206 14.32 19.77 -6.89
CA ILE A 206 15.62 19.37 -6.36
C ILE A 206 15.45 18.42 -5.17
N ASP A 207 14.53 18.74 -4.25
CA ASP A 207 14.27 17.92 -3.06
C ASP A 207 13.14 16.90 -3.32
N PRO A 208 13.46 15.60 -3.41
CA PRO A 208 12.46 14.57 -3.62
C PRO A 208 11.44 14.43 -2.48
N ALA A 209 11.74 14.96 -1.29
CA ALA A 209 10.81 14.95 -0.16
C ALA A 209 9.72 16.02 -0.29
N LYS A 210 9.97 17.08 -1.07
CA LYS A 210 9.07 18.23 -1.20
C LYS A 210 8.74 18.61 -2.64
N PRO A 211 8.48 17.66 -3.55
CA PRO A 211 8.13 18.01 -4.93
C PRO A 211 6.71 18.58 -4.99
N ILE A 212 6.46 19.43 -5.98
CA ILE A 212 5.10 19.68 -6.45
C ILE A 212 4.67 18.46 -7.23
N ARG A 213 3.76 17.67 -6.69
CA ARG A 213 3.28 16.45 -7.36
C ARG A 213 2.25 16.80 -8.42
N ILE A 214 2.36 16.16 -9.58
CA ILE A 214 1.55 16.44 -10.77
C ILE A 214 0.87 15.14 -11.18
N THR A 215 -0.41 14.99 -10.90
CA THR A 215 -1.20 13.87 -11.43
C THR A 215 -2.09 14.37 -12.57
N VAL A 216 -2.22 13.55 -13.62
CA VAL A 216 -3.05 13.87 -14.77
C VAL A 216 -3.91 12.67 -15.11
N VAL A 217 -5.22 12.88 -15.15
CA VAL A 217 -6.20 11.85 -15.51
C VAL A 217 -7.21 12.46 -16.47
N ASN A 218 -7.28 11.94 -17.69
CA ASN A 218 -8.16 12.42 -18.75
C ASN A 218 -8.06 13.95 -18.97
N GLY A 219 -6.84 14.49 -18.99
CA GLY A 219 -6.55 15.90 -19.16
C GLY A 219 -6.84 16.78 -17.94
N ASN A 220 -7.31 16.21 -16.83
CA ASN A 220 -7.47 16.93 -15.57
C ASN A 220 -6.17 16.84 -14.76
N VAL A 221 -5.59 17.98 -14.45
CA VAL A 221 -4.34 18.11 -13.68
C VAL A 221 -4.67 18.35 -12.22
N THR A 222 -4.06 17.60 -11.33
CA THR A 222 -4.08 17.87 -9.89
C THR A 222 -2.66 18.14 -9.40
N LEU A 223 -2.46 19.31 -8.78
CA LEU A 223 -1.22 19.67 -8.10
C LEU A 223 -1.38 19.38 -6.61
N SER A 224 -0.41 18.69 -6.01
CA SER A 224 -0.39 18.41 -4.56
C SER A 224 1.03 18.49 -4.01
N GLY A 225 1.13 18.64 -2.69
CA GLY A 225 2.39 18.80 -1.98
C GLY A 225 2.40 20.08 -1.15
N VAL A 226 3.55 20.38 -0.56
CA VAL A 226 3.74 21.56 0.31
C VAL A 226 4.67 22.54 -0.37
N VAL A 227 4.26 23.81 -0.44
CA VAL A 227 5.05 24.93 -0.97
C VAL A 227 5.36 25.94 0.13
N ASP A 228 6.44 26.72 -0.06
CA ASP A 228 6.92 27.63 1.00
C ASP A 228 6.03 28.89 1.15
N SER A 229 5.31 29.27 0.10
CA SER A 229 4.52 30.51 0.07
C SER A 229 3.26 30.42 -0.77
N GLN A 230 2.30 31.30 -0.49
CA GLN A 230 1.10 31.48 -1.32
C GLN A 230 1.48 31.91 -2.75
N ALA A 231 2.53 32.71 -2.91
CA ALA A 231 3.01 33.11 -4.23
C ALA A 231 3.49 31.90 -5.06
N ASP A 232 4.16 30.93 -4.44
CA ASP A 232 4.56 29.69 -5.13
C ASP A 232 3.34 28.86 -5.54
N LYS A 233 2.32 28.75 -4.66
CA LYS A 233 1.05 28.09 -4.98
C LYS A 233 0.34 28.74 -6.17
N ASP A 234 0.30 30.08 -6.19
CA ASP A 234 -0.36 30.86 -7.26
C ASP A 234 0.41 30.74 -8.59
N VAL A 235 1.74 30.82 -8.54
CA VAL A 235 2.58 30.64 -9.75
C VAL A 235 2.45 29.23 -10.31
N ALA A 236 2.42 28.20 -9.46
CA ALA A 236 2.21 26.83 -9.91
C ALA A 236 0.85 26.68 -10.62
N ASN A 237 -0.20 27.27 -10.05
CA ASN A 237 -1.53 27.27 -10.67
C ASN A 237 -1.55 27.98 -12.03
N ILE A 238 -0.93 29.15 -12.12
CA ILE A 238 -0.85 29.91 -13.37
C ILE A 238 -0.09 29.10 -14.43
N ARG A 239 1.06 28.52 -14.08
CA ARG A 239 1.87 27.71 -14.99
C ARG A 239 1.13 26.48 -15.51
N ALA A 240 0.45 25.75 -14.63
CA ALA A 240 -0.34 24.61 -15.03
C ALA A 240 -1.46 24.96 -16.00
N ASN A 241 -2.16 26.08 -15.79
CA ASN A 241 -3.22 26.51 -16.70
C ASN A 241 -2.73 26.98 -18.07
N THR A 242 -1.42 27.15 -18.29
CA THR A 242 -0.87 27.51 -19.62
C THR A 242 -0.56 26.30 -20.50
N VAL A 243 -0.63 25.09 -19.96
CA VAL A 243 -0.29 23.86 -20.69
C VAL A 243 -1.41 23.47 -21.65
N SER A 244 -1.06 23.27 -22.91
CA SER A 244 -2.01 22.85 -23.94
C SER A 244 -2.54 21.44 -23.69
N GLY A 245 -3.86 21.24 -23.84
CA GLY A 245 -4.52 19.96 -23.63
C GLY A 245 -5.04 19.74 -22.21
N VAL A 246 -4.78 20.68 -21.30
CA VAL A 246 -5.35 20.66 -19.95
C VAL A 246 -6.80 21.10 -19.99
N PHE A 247 -7.69 20.30 -19.41
CA PHE A 247 -9.11 20.65 -19.28
C PHE A 247 -9.38 21.42 -17.99
N LYS A 248 -8.74 21.01 -16.90
CA LYS A 248 -8.94 21.60 -15.57
C LYS A 248 -7.67 21.42 -14.74
N VAL A 249 -7.37 22.43 -13.92
CA VAL A 249 -6.36 22.36 -12.88
C VAL A 249 -7.02 22.40 -11.52
N VAL A 250 -6.72 21.44 -10.67
CA VAL A 250 -7.07 21.41 -9.24
C VAL A 250 -5.80 21.64 -8.45
N ASN A 251 -5.72 22.76 -7.75
CA ASN A 251 -4.51 23.13 -7.00
C ASN A 251 -4.68 22.83 -5.51
N ASN A 252 -4.29 21.63 -5.10
CA ASN A 252 -4.31 21.17 -3.71
C ASN A 252 -2.95 21.38 -3.01
N LEU A 253 -2.13 22.32 -3.48
CA LEU A 253 -0.89 22.66 -2.80
C LEU A 253 -1.20 23.31 -1.45
N GLU A 254 -0.49 22.89 -0.42
CA GLU A 254 -0.55 23.47 0.92
C GLU A 254 0.63 24.43 1.12
N VAL A 255 0.40 25.51 1.86
CA VAL A 255 1.47 26.46 2.19
C VAL A 255 2.07 26.08 3.53
N ALA A 256 3.40 25.98 3.60
CA ALA A 256 4.12 25.64 4.82
C ALA A 256 3.76 26.63 5.96
N GLY A 257 3.31 26.11 7.11
CA GLY A 257 2.89 26.94 8.24
C GLY A 257 1.52 27.62 8.09
N GLY A 258 0.81 27.40 6.97
CA GLY A 258 -0.56 27.84 6.79
C GLY A 258 -1.55 26.98 7.59
N ALA A 259 -2.65 27.58 8.07
CA ALA A 259 -3.75 26.80 8.62
C ALA A 259 -4.37 25.95 7.50
N PRO A 260 -4.81 24.70 7.76
CA PRO A 260 -5.47 23.91 6.73
C PRO A 260 -6.70 24.64 6.19
N GLU A 261 -6.75 24.80 4.88
CA GLU A 261 -7.91 25.40 4.20
C GLU A 261 -9.12 24.50 4.49
N LYS A 262 -10.17 25.07 5.10
CA LYS A 262 -11.42 24.32 5.34
C LYS A 262 -11.97 23.93 3.97
N SER A 263 -12.06 22.64 3.71
CA SER A 263 -12.80 22.14 2.54
C SER A 263 -14.26 22.52 2.72
N ASP A 264 -14.73 23.52 1.98
CA ASP A 264 -16.16 23.76 1.81
C ASP A 264 -16.76 22.51 1.15
N LYS A 265 -17.72 21.92 1.88
CA LYS A 265 -18.47 20.74 1.44
C LYS A 265 -19.49 21.13 0.38
#